data_1e7c49655d0112ec1576b116d1357a02
#
_entry.id   1e7c49655d0112ec1576b116d1357a02
#
_cell.length_a   1.000
_cell.length_b   1.000
_cell.length_c   1.000
_cell.angle_alpha   90.00
_cell.angle_beta   90.00
_cell.angle_gamma   90.00
#
_symmetry.space_group_name_H-M   'P 1'
#
loop_
_entity.id
_entity.type
_entity.pdbx_description
1 polymer ?
#
loop_
_entity_poly.entity_id
_entity_poly.type
_entity_poly.pdbx_seq_one_letter_code
_entity_poly.pdbx_strand_id
1 'polypeptide(L)'
;SAYGFAKNNDKMLQVPDGKSLQLALDGHWLAVSAEHPAERSLDLRTGILSREQLFTSPSGKQLTLQSRRLVSFQRPELMAIEWTITAQNFSGAVLLKSCLNGQYKSVFKPDDPRVGEMALETSLKPVAQQGIKDKADCSYLLHQVHGADFQLVSAIQHQFADDVRFMDQQVEPNLLTQLFELHLQQGQAVRFSKYISYQVASKQ
;
A
#
# COMPACT_ATOMS: atom_id res chain seq x y z
N SER A 1 -34.58 12.47 11.29
CA SER A 1 -33.79 12.64 10.07
C SER A 1 -32.91 13.86 10.25
N ALA A 2 -31.62 13.64 10.36
CA ALA A 2 -30.66 14.71 10.45
C ALA A 2 -30.70 15.56 9.17
N TYR A 3 -30.67 16.85 9.37
CA TYR A 3 -30.71 17.89 8.37
C TYR A 3 -29.94 17.53 7.09
N GLY A 4 -30.64 17.46 5.96
CA GLY A 4 -30.04 17.53 4.64
C GLY A 4 -29.41 16.25 4.09
N PHE A 5 -29.48 15.12 4.78
CA PHE A 5 -28.98 13.86 4.25
C PHE A 5 -30.10 13.06 3.60
N ALA A 6 -30.12 13.06 2.27
CA ALA A 6 -30.98 12.16 1.52
C ALA A 6 -30.56 10.70 1.80
N LYS A 7 -31.57 9.79 1.88
CA LYS A 7 -31.34 8.34 2.02
C LYS A 7 -30.50 7.75 0.89
N ASN A 8 -30.34 8.45 -0.23
CA ASN A 8 -29.71 8.02 -1.48
C ASN A 8 -28.60 8.98 -1.91
N ASN A 9 -27.71 9.38 -1.02
CA ASN A 9 -26.53 10.15 -1.40
C ASN A 9 -25.42 9.23 -1.92
N ASP A 10 -24.76 9.68 -3.01
CA ASP A 10 -23.52 9.07 -3.46
C ASP A 10 -22.50 9.12 -2.33
N LYS A 11 -21.93 7.96 -2.00
CA LYS A 11 -20.91 7.84 -0.96
C LYS A 11 -19.58 7.49 -1.59
N MET A 12 -18.53 8.20 -1.18
CA MET A 12 -17.18 7.83 -1.53
C MET A 12 -16.82 6.51 -0.82
N LEU A 13 -16.53 5.49 -1.62
CA LEU A 13 -16.15 4.18 -1.12
C LEU A 13 -14.67 4.16 -0.77
N GLN A 14 -14.34 3.74 0.44
CA GLN A 14 -12.97 3.51 0.82
C GLN A 14 -12.49 2.16 0.29
N VAL A 15 -11.48 2.19 -0.59
CA VAL A 15 -10.89 1.00 -1.20
C VAL A 15 -9.77 0.40 -0.34
N PRO A 16 -9.42 -0.90 -0.49
CA PRO A 16 -8.28 -1.51 0.19
C PRO A 16 -6.98 -0.72 0.03
N ASP A 17 -6.22 -0.56 1.11
CA ASP A 17 -4.93 0.13 1.05
C ASP A 17 -3.84 -0.75 0.44
N GLY A 18 -3.50 -0.47 -0.82
CA GLY A 18 -2.37 -1.07 -1.52
C GLY A 18 -1.03 -0.35 -1.32
N LYS A 19 -1.00 0.83 -0.67
CA LYS A 19 0.21 1.65 -0.55
C LYS A 19 1.18 1.17 0.53
N SER A 20 0.74 0.29 1.42
CA SER A 20 1.53 -0.14 2.57
C SER A 20 2.76 -0.92 2.14
N LEU A 21 3.92 -0.37 2.47
CA LEU A 21 5.26 -0.92 2.29
C LEU A 21 6.08 -0.60 3.56
N GLN A 22 6.81 -1.59 4.07
CA GLN A 22 7.68 -1.44 5.23
C GLN A 22 9.01 -2.16 5.00
N LEU A 23 10.09 -1.59 5.53
CA LEU A 23 11.40 -2.23 5.58
C LEU A 23 11.75 -2.61 7.01
N ALA A 24 12.45 -3.72 7.17
CA ALA A 24 13.08 -4.07 8.44
C ALA A 24 14.58 -4.24 8.26
N LEU A 25 15.33 -3.70 9.21
CA LEU A 25 16.79 -3.81 9.31
C LEU A 25 17.12 -4.31 10.70
N ASP A 26 17.97 -5.34 10.79
CA ASP A 26 18.36 -6.00 12.05
C ASP A 26 17.14 -6.44 12.91
N GLY A 27 16.07 -6.90 12.27
CA GLY A 27 14.84 -7.35 12.94
C GLY A 27 13.91 -6.21 13.40
N HIS A 28 14.26 -4.94 13.16
CA HIS A 28 13.44 -3.79 13.51
C HIS A 28 12.75 -3.19 12.30
N TRP A 29 11.42 -3.04 12.36
CA TRP A 29 10.66 -2.34 11.33
C TRP A 29 10.94 -0.85 11.37
N LEU A 30 11.37 -0.30 10.23
CA LEU A 30 11.68 1.12 10.10
C LEU A 30 10.39 1.93 10.03
N ALA A 31 10.28 2.97 10.85
CA ALA A 31 9.14 3.87 10.91
C ALA A 31 9.57 5.33 10.70
N VAL A 32 8.68 6.12 10.11
CA VAL A 32 8.85 7.56 10.07
C VAL A 32 8.63 8.11 11.47
N SER A 33 9.61 8.80 12.01
CA SER A 33 9.54 9.46 13.32
C SER A 33 10.16 10.86 13.26
N ALA A 34 10.09 11.60 14.35
CA ALA A 34 10.80 12.88 14.47
C ALA A 34 12.32 12.73 14.37
N GLU A 35 12.85 11.57 14.76
CA GLU A 35 14.28 11.23 14.66
C GLU A 35 14.71 10.93 13.22
N HIS A 36 13.75 10.54 12.36
CA HIS A 36 13.97 10.22 10.97
C HIS A 36 13.03 11.06 10.10
N PRO A 37 13.26 12.39 10.00
CA PRO A 37 12.43 13.26 9.19
C PRO A 37 12.55 12.89 7.70
N ALA A 38 11.45 13.04 6.97
CA ALA A 38 11.43 12.79 5.55
C ALA A 38 11.26 14.11 4.78
N GLU A 39 12.14 14.35 3.82
CA GLU A 39 11.92 15.38 2.83
C GLU A 39 10.85 14.94 1.83
N ARG A 40 9.94 15.84 1.49
CA ARG A 40 8.84 15.56 0.54
C ARG A 40 8.73 16.67 -0.47
N SER A 41 8.55 16.30 -1.72
CA SER A 41 8.26 17.24 -2.80
C SER A 41 7.19 16.68 -3.73
N LEU A 42 6.31 17.54 -4.23
CA LEU A 42 5.32 17.21 -5.24
C LEU A 42 5.59 18.06 -6.48
N ASP A 43 5.94 17.40 -7.58
CA ASP A 43 6.01 18.04 -8.89
C ASP A 43 4.60 18.08 -9.51
N LEU A 44 3.98 19.24 -9.52
CA LEU A 44 2.62 19.42 -10.03
C LEU A 44 2.52 19.22 -11.55
N ARG A 45 3.62 19.32 -12.30
CA ARG A 45 3.62 19.10 -13.76
C ARG A 45 3.59 17.62 -14.10
N THR A 46 4.31 16.80 -13.36
CA THR A 46 4.38 15.34 -13.59
C THR A 46 3.45 14.55 -12.69
N GLY A 47 2.92 15.16 -11.62
CA GLY A 47 2.12 14.49 -10.60
C GLY A 47 2.91 13.53 -9.70
N ILE A 48 4.26 13.61 -9.73
CA ILE A 48 5.11 12.72 -8.95
C ILE A 48 5.32 13.29 -7.55
N LEU A 49 4.91 12.50 -6.54
CA LEU A 49 5.24 12.73 -5.14
C LEU A 49 6.53 11.97 -4.82
N SER A 50 7.60 12.72 -4.52
CA SER A 50 8.89 12.19 -4.09
C SER A 50 9.08 12.34 -2.59
N ARG A 51 9.79 11.39 -2.00
CA ARG A 51 10.17 11.40 -0.59
C ARG A 51 11.54 10.78 -0.44
N GLU A 52 12.39 11.41 0.38
CA GLU A 52 13.68 10.87 0.78
C GLU A 52 13.78 10.80 2.30
N GLN A 53 14.41 9.76 2.82
CA GLN A 53 14.57 9.54 4.24
C GLN A 53 15.80 8.69 4.53
N LEU A 54 16.60 9.12 5.50
CA LEU A 54 17.68 8.34 6.08
C LEU A 54 17.16 7.64 7.34
N PHE A 55 17.38 6.34 7.44
CA PHE A 55 17.13 5.55 8.63
C PHE A 55 18.45 5.11 9.26
N THR A 56 18.50 5.13 10.58
CA THR A 56 19.60 4.56 11.35
C THR A 56 19.04 3.49 12.28
N SER A 57 19.56 2.26 12.18
CA SER A 57 19.15 1.19 13.07
C SER A 57 19.82 1.32 14.45
N PRO A 58 19.33 0.61 15.49
CA PRO A 58 19.97 0.60 16.81
C PRO A 58 21.44 0.11 16.77
N SER A 59 21.82 -0.68 15.78
CA SER A 59 23.21 -1.13 15.57
C SER A 59 24.10 -0.11 14.83
N GLY A 60 23.55 1.07 14.47
CA GLY A 60 24.28 2.10 13.73
C GLY A 60 24.35 1.89 12.22
N LYS A 61 23.69 0.87 11.68
CA LYS A 61 23.55 0.72 10.22
C LYS A 61 22.64 1.81 9.65
N GLN A 62 23.06 2.38 8.53
CA GLN A 62 22.33 3.46 7.86
C GLN A 62 21.83 3.05 6.48
N LEU A 63 20.58 3.41 6.19
CA LEU A 63 19.91 3.12 4.94
C LEU A 63 19.14 4.36 4.47
N THR A 64 19.37 4.76 3.21
CA THR A 64 18.58 5.80 2.54
C THR A 64 17.46 5.14 1.74
N LEU A 65 16.25 5.65 1.93
CA LEU A 65 15.07 5.28 1.17
C LEU A 65 14.57 6.49 0.37
N GLN A 66 14.62 6.37 -0.95
CA GLN A 66 13.94 7.29 -1.86
C GLN A 66 12.67 6.62 -2.37
N SER A 67 11.54 7.30 -2.30
CA SER A 67 10.28 6.81 -2.83
C SER A 67 9.66 7.82 -3.79
N ARG A 68 9.14 7.31 -4.92
CA ARG A 68 8.38 8.08 -5.91
C ARG A 68 7.01 7.43 -6.06
N ARG A 69 5.97 8.26 -6.11
CA ARG A 69 4.59 7.79 -6.27
C ARG A 69 3.90 8.58 -7.36
N LEU A 70 3.11 7.86 -8.14
CA LEU A 70 2.33 8.42 -9.24
C LEU A 70 0.99 7.72 -9.33
N VAL A 71 -0.09 8.49 -9.49
CA VAL A 71 -1.37 7.99 -9.98
C VAL A 71 -1.47 8.39 -11.46
N SER A 72 -1.75 7.42 -12.31
CA SER A 72 -1.79 7.66 -13.76
C SER A 72 -2.99 8.52 -14.15
N PHE A 73 -2.77 9.59 -14.91
CA PHE A 73 -3.85 10.39 -15.49
C PHE A 73 -4.52 9.69 -16.68
N GLN A 74 -3.78 8.86 -17.42
CA GLN A 74 -4.33 8.11 -18.56
C GLN A 74 -5.07 6.86 -18.14
N ARG A 75 -4.68 6.28 -17.01
CA ARG A 75 -5.27 5.09 -16.40
C ARG A 75 -5.52 5.37 -14.92
N PRO A 76 -6.61 6.07 -14.57
CA PRO A 76 -6.87 6.53 -13.22
C PRO A 76 -7.03 5.38 -12.22
N GLU A 77 -7.29 4.17 -12.71
CA GLU A 77 -7.32 2.94 -11.92
C GLU A 77 -5.94 2.46 -11.48
N LEU A 78 -4.84 3.02 -12.03
CA LEU A 78 -3.48 2.55 -11.81
C LEU A 78 -2.65 3.55 -11.01
N MET A 79 -2.00 3.05 -9.96
CA MET A 79 -0.99 3.76 -9.16
C MET A 79 0.32 2.98 -9.18
N ALA A 80 1.44 3.68 -9.21
CA ALA A 80 2.77 3.12 -9.08
C ALA A 80 3.52 3.74 -7.88
N ILE A 81 4.28 2.91 -7.19
CA ILE A 81 5.22 3.30 -6.14
C ILE A 81 6.57 2.70 -6.50
N GLU A 82 7.59 3.53 -6.67
CA GLU A 82 8.98 3.10 -6.85
C GLU A 82 9.76 3.41 -5.57
N TRP A 83 10.54 2.44 -5.10
CA TRP A 83 11.50 2.61 -4.02
C TRP A 83 12.91 2.34 -4.51
N THR A 84 13.82 3.24 -4.17
CA THR A 84 15.27 3.07 -4.31
C THR A 84 15.87 3.02 -2.91
N ILE A 85 16.53 1.93 -2.60
CA ILE A 85 17.05 1.61 -1.27
C ILE A 85 18.58 1.51 -1.38
N THR A 86 19.30 2.29 -0.57
CA THR A 86 20.77 2.31 -0.59
C THR A 86 21.32 2.13 0.82
N ALA A 87 22.07 1.07 1.04
CA ALA A 87 22.83 0.88 2.29
C ALA A 87 24.04 1.82 2.30
N GLN A 88 24.17 2.66 3.34
CA GLN A 88 25.20 3.69 3.40
C GLN A 88 26.52 3.14 3.98
N ASN A 89 26.46 2.30 5.00
CA ASN A 89 27.62 1.86 5.76
C ASN A 89 27.62 0.35 6.07
N PHE A 90 26.82 -0.44 5.37
CA PHE A 90 26.77 -1.89 5.57
C PHE A 90 26.47 -2.62 4.25
N SER A 91 26.74 -3.93 4.23
CA SER A 91 26.20 -4.88 3.25
C SER A 91 25.46 -5.97 4.01
N GLY A 92 24.34 -6.45 3.47
CA GLY A 92 23.53 -7.49 4.09
C GLY A 92 22.08 -7.51 3.67
N ALA A 93 21.30 -8.38 4.29
CA ALA A 93 19.89 -8.56 4.00
C ALA A 93 19.02 -7.52 4.72
N VAL A 94 17.98 -7.06 4.02
CA VAL A 94 16.86 -6.31 4.59
C VAL A 94 15.55 -6.98 4.19
N LEU A 95 14.54 -6.89 5.05
CA LEU A 95 13.22 -7.43 4.75
C LEU A 95 12.31 -6.31 4.23
N LEU A 96 11.59 -6.62 3.16
CA LEU A 96 10.54 -5.78 2.60
C LEU A 96 9.19 -6.46 2.81
N LYS A 97 8.29 -5.78 3.49
CA LYS A 97 6.89 -6.19 3.63
C LYS A 97 5.99 -5.32 2.77
N SER A 98 5.18 -5.96 1.95
CA SER A 98 4.16 -5.33 1.12
C SER A 98 2.78 -5.86 1.49
N CYS A 99 1.81 -4.95 1.67
CA CYS A 99 0.44 -5.34 2.00
C CYS A 99 -0.57 -4.77 1.01
N LEU A 100 -1.66 -5.52 0.82
CA LEU A 100 -2.93 -5.03 0.30
C LEU A 100 -3.96 -5.26 1.41
N ASN A 101 -4.40 -4.18 2.05
CA ASN A 101 -5.19 -4.24 3.27
C ASN A 101 -6.58 -3.66 3.05
N GLY A 102 -7.59 -4.51 3.08
CA GLY A 102 -9.01 -4.16 3.06
C GLY A 102 -9.68 -4.21 4.44
N GLN A 103 -8.91 -4.45 5.49
CA GLN A 103 -9.43 -4.47 6.87
C GLN A 103 -9.63 -3.05 7.36
N TYR A 104 -10.82 -2.52 7.14
CA TYR A 104 -11.20 -1.19 7.62
C TYR A 104 -11.96 -1.28 8.93
N LYS A 105 -11.53 -0.45 9.89
CA LYS A 105 -12.40 -0.01 10.97
C LYS A 105 -12.80 1.43 10.66
N SER A 106 -14.06 1.64 10.32
CA SER A 106 -14.61 3.00 10.28
C SER A 106 -14.42 3.62 11.66
N VAL A 107 -13.71 4.74 11.72
CA VAL A 107 -13.62 5.53 12.95
C VAL A 107 -14.93 6.28 13.07
N PHE A 108 -15.89 5.67 13.74
CA PHE A 108 -17.13 6.33 14.12
C PHE A 108 -16.81 7.35 15.22
N LYS A 109 -17.12 8.62 14.96
CA LYS A 109 -17.14 9.67 15.98
C LYS A 109 -18.60 9.89 16.37
N PRO A 110 -19.05 9.34 17.49
CA PRO A 110 -20.48 9.40 17.90
C PRO A 110 -20.97 10.83 18.11
N ASP A 111 -20.07 11.77 18.35
CA ASP A 111 -20.39 13.17 18.65
C ASP A 111 -20.40 14.09 17.41
N ASP A 112 -20.17 13.59 16.22
CA ASP A 112 -20.25 14.38 15.00
C ASP A 112 -21.67 14.29 14.40
N PRO A 113 -22.51 15.32 14.53
CA PRO A 113 -23.89 15.30 14.03
C PRO A 113 -24.01 15.20 12.50
N ARG A 114 -22.87 15.29 11.79
CA ARG A 114 -22.79 15.13 10.34
C ARG A 114 -22.62 13.66 9.93
N VAL A 115 -22.26 12.81 10.87
CA VAL A 115 -22.16 11.36 10.65
C VAL A 115 -23.50 10.75 11.03
N GLY A 116 -24.39 10.56 10.05
CA GLY A 116 -25.66 9.85 10.28
C GLY A 116 -25.42 8.44 10.82
N GLU A 117 -26.40 7.88 11.53
CA GLU A 117 -26.38 6.57 12.23
C GLU A 117 -25.97 5.34 11.37
N MET A 118 -25.84 5.50 10.06
CA MET A 118 -25.30 4.47 9.18
C MET A 118 -23.80 4.66 8.93
N ALA A 119 -22.99 4.48 9.95
CA ALA A 119 -21.64 3.99 9.74
C ALA A 119 -21.79 2.59 9.11
N LEU A 120 -21.64 2.50 7.79
CA LEU A 120 -21.63 1.23 7.06
C LEU A 120 -20.47 0.40 7.61
N GLU A 121 -20.77 -0.52 8.50
CA GLU A 121 -19.78 -1.37 9.17
C GLU A 121 -18.92 -2.13 8.16
N THR A 122 -19.39 -2.38 6.94
CA THR A 122 -18.59 -2.96 5.86
C THR A 122 -19.20 -2.59 4.51
N SER A 123 -18.67 -1.55 3.88
CA SER A 123 -19.05 -1.20 2.49
C SER A 123 -18.56 -2.24 1.47
N LEU A 124 -17.55 -3.03 1.83
CA LEU A 124 -16.93 -4.05 1.00
C LEU A 124 -17.03 -5.41 1.69
N LYS A 125 -17.72 -6.37 1.05
CA LYS A 125 -17.77 -7.76 1.51
C LYS A 125 -16.75 -8.58 0.74
N PRO A 126 -15.82 -9.29 1.40
CA PRO A 126 -14.85 -10.13 0.71
C PRO A 126 -15.58 -11.27 -0.05
N VAL A 127 -15.13 -11.50 -1.29
CA VAL A 127 -15.64 -12.55 -2.16
C VAL A 127 -14.56 -13.56 -2.48
N ALA A 128 -13.37 -13.08 -2.86
CA ALA A 128 -12.23 -13.90 -3.18
C ALA A 128 -10.92 -13.15 -2.95
N GLN A 129 -9.86 -13.90 -2.75
CA GLN A 129 -8.50 -13.39 -2.66
C GLN A 129 -7.53 -14.37 -3.32
N GLN A 130 -6.43 -13.83 -3.86
CA GLN A 130 -5.35 -14.62 -4.43
C GLN A 130 -4.01 -14.00 -4.10
N GLY A 131 -3.12 -14.80 -3.51
CA GLY A 131 -1.70 -14.48 -3.36
C GLY A 131 -0.91 -14.82 -4.62
N ILE A 132 0.41 -14.66 -4.54
CA ILE A 132 1.34 -15.00 -5.62
C ILE A 132 1.79 -16.46 -5.53
N LYS A 133 2.12 -17.05 -6.69
CA LYS A 133 2.89 -18.30 -6.79
C LYS A 133 4.33 -18.01 -7.16
N ASP A 134 4.56 -16.94 -7.92
CA ASP A 134 5.86 -16.40 -8.29
C ASP A 134 5.93 -14.89 -7.95
N LYS A 135 7.13 -14.36 -7.72
CA LYS A 135 7.35 -12.95 -7.38
C LYS A 135 6.84 -11.95 -8.42
N ALA A 136 6.68 -12.39 -9.66
CA ALA A 136 6.15 -11.59 -10.75
C ALA A 136 4.62 -11.63 -10.88
N ASP A 137 3.94 -12.51 -10.12
CA ASP A 137 2.51 -12.68 -10.18
C ASP A 137 1.76 -11.46 -9.60
N CYS A 138 0.52 -11.32 -10.01
CA CYS A 138 -0.42 -10.37 -9.47
C CYS A 138 -1.20 -10.99 -8.32
N SER A 139 -1.31 -10.28 -7.20
CA SER A 139 -2.19 -10.63 -6.08
C SER A 139 -3.40 -9.74 -6.07
N TYR A 140 -4.56 -10.25 -5.67
CA TYR A 140 -5.77 -9.44 -5.62
C TYR A 140 -6.71 -9.79 -4.46
N LEU A 141 -7.53 -8.81 -4.11
CA LEU A 141 -8.73 -8.94 -3.30
C LEU A 141 -9.94 -8.58 -4.15
N LEU A 142 -10.96 -9.43 -4.14
CA LEU A 142 -12.24 -9.20 -4.79
C LEU A 142 -13.31 -8.96 -3.72
N HIS A 143 -14.04 -7.86 -3.87
CA HIS A 143 -15.10 -7.46 -2.96
C HIS A 143 -16.41 -7.24 -3.68
N GLN A 144 -17.52 -7.64 -3.05
CA GLN A 144 -18.84 -7.17 -3.41
C GLN A 144 -19.11 -5.84 -2.71
N VAL A 145 -19.51 -4.82 -3.46
CA VAL A 145 -19.93 -3.54 -2.86
C VAL A 145 -21.32 -3.70 -2.28
N HIS A 146 -21.48 -3.31 -1.00
CA HIS A 146 -22.78 -3.41 -0.33
C HIS A 146 -23.80 -2.42 -0.93
N GLY A 147 -24.97 -2.93 -1.26
CA GLY A 147 -26.05 -2.12 -1.82
C GLY A 147 -25.87 -1.71 -3.29
N ALA A 148 -24.93 -2.33 -4.01
CA ALA A 148 -24.68 -2.07 -5.42
C ALA A 148 -24.44 -3.37 -6.21
N ASP A 149 -24.78 -3.37 -7.50
CA ASP A 149 -24.61 -4.53 -8.40
C ASP A 149 -23.23 -4.51 -9.09
N PHE A 150 -22.19 -4.11 -8.38
CA PHE A 150 -20.84 -4.16 -8.90
C PHE A 150 -19.83 -4.69 -7.85
N GLN A 151 -18.73 -5.20 -8.36
CA GLN A 151 -17.62 -5.72 -7.59
C GLN A 151 -16.40 -4.82 -7.75
N LEU A 152 -15.58 -4.75 -6.72
CA LEU A 152 -14.30 -4.07 -6.72
C LEU A 152 -13.18 -5.10 -6.70
N VAL A 153 -12.30 -5.05 -7.69
CA VAL A 153 -11.01 -5.75 -7.69
C VAL A 153 -9.94 -4.77 -7.28
N SER A 154 -9.21 -5.11 -6.23
CA SER A 154 -8.00 -4.40 -5.81
C SER A 154 -6.82 -5.32 -6.01
N ALA A 155 -5.84 -4.91 -6.80
CA ALA A 155 -4.72 -5.77 -7.18
C ALA A 155 -3.38 -5.08 -6.94
N ILE A 156 -2.37 -5.89 -6.62
CA ILE A 156 -0.97 -5.45 -6.50
C ILE A 156 -0.04 -6.39 -7.28
N GLN A 157 0.99 -5.80 -7.88
CA GLN A 157 2.08 -6.53 -8.52
C GLN A 157 3.41 -5.85 -8.19
N HIS A 158 4.47 -6.65 -8.11
CA HIS A 158 5.82 -6.16 -7.84
C HIS A 158 6.74 -6.41 -9.02
N GLN A 159 7.63 -5.45 -9.28
CA GLN A 159 8.72 -5.59 -10.22
C GLN A 159 10.03 -5.23 -9.51
N PHE A 160 10.97 -6.15 -9.55
CA PHE A 160 12.29 -6.00 -8.97
C PHE A 160 13.33 -5.89 -10.08
N ALA A 161 14.27 -4.95 -9.94
CA ALA A 161 15.38 -4.80 -10.86
C ALA A 161 16.53 -5.78 -10.57
N ASP A 162 16.62 -6.21 -9.29
CA ASP A 162 17.69 -7.07 -8.77
C ASP A 162 17.13 -8.42 -8.32
N ASP A 163 18.01 -9.35 -8.00
CA ASP A 163 17.60 -10.64 -7.45
C ASP A 163 17.05 -10.48 -6.03
N VAL A 164 15.75 -10.73 -5.91
CA VAL A 164 15.00 -10.61 -4.67
C VAL A 164 14.40 -11.96 -4.33
N ARG A 165 14.60 -12.39 -3.10
CA ARG A 165 14.05 -13.64 -2.62
C ARG A 165 12.64 -13.41 -2.06
N PHE A 166 11.65 -14.11 -2.62
CA PHE A 166 10.34 -14.25 -1.99
C PHE A 166 10.47 -15.16 -0.78
N MET A 167 10.03 -14.69 0.39
CA MET A 167 10.18 -15.40 1.65
C MET A 167 8.90 -16.09 2.09
N ASP A 168 7.80 -15.33 2.12
CA ASP A 168 6.53 -15.80 2.67
C ASP A 168 5.36 -14.91 2.22
N GLN A 169 4.16 -15.43 2.33
CA GLN A 169 2.93 -14.66 2.20
C GLN A 169 1.86 -15.14 3.16
N GLN A 170 1.06 -14.19 3.61
CA GLN A 170 -0.15 -14.43 4.37
C GLN A 170 -1.34 -14.00 3.53
N VAL A 171 -2.27 -14.93 3.30
CA VAL A 171 -3.48 -14.72 2.50
C VAL A 171 -4.68 -14.93 3.41
N GLU A 172 -5.28 -13.83 3.84
CA GLU A 172 -6.46 -13.82 4.71
C GLU A 172 -7.61 -13.09 4.03
N PRO A 173 -8.86 -13.31 4.45
CA PRO A 173 -9.96 -12.46 4.02
C PRO A 173 -9.64 -10.99 4.30
N ASN A 174 -9.70 -10.15 3.27
CA ASN A 174 -9.38 -8.72 3.32
C ASN A 174 -7.92 -8.35 3.60
N LEU A 175 -6.97 -9.28 3.64
CA LEU A 175 -5.57 -8.95 3.87
C LEU A 175 -4.65 -9.86 3.08
N LEU A 176 -3.79 -9.25 2.27
CA LEU A 176 -2.64 -9.92 1.66
C LEU A 176 -1.38 -9.26 2.20
N THR A 177 -0.48 -10.07 2.73
CA THR A 177 0.85 -9.64 3.17
C THR A 177 1.88 -10.49 2.47
N GLN A 178 2.90 -9.85 1.88
CA GLN A 178 4.00 -10.50 1.18
C GLN A 178 5.32 -10.03 1.77
N LEU A 179 6.24 -10.96 1.98
CA LEU A 179 7.54 -10.73 2.56
C LEU A 179 8.62 -11.11 1.56
N PHE A 180 9.54 -10.18 1.33
CA PHE A 180 10.68 -10.35 0.44
C PHE A 180 11.97 -10.04 1.20
N GLU A 181 13.06 -10.70 0.81
CA GLU A 181 14.40 -10.41 1.26
C GLU A 181 15.21 -9.80 0.12
N LEU A 182 15.80 -8.64 0.38
CA LEU A 182 16.69 -7.94 -0.52
C LEU A 182 18.11 -7.99 0.04
N HIS A 183 19.10 -8.28 -0.80
CA HIS A 183 20.50 -8.21 -0.43
C HIS A 183 21.09 -6.88 -0.90
N LEU A 184 21.45 -6.02 0.05
CA LEU A 184 22.06 -4.73 -0.20
C LEU A 184 23.58 -4.85 -0.15
N GLN A 185 24.26 -4.18 -1.09
CA GLN A 185 25.68 -3.91 -1.02
C GLN A 185 25.91 -2.45 -0.69
N GLN A 186 26.88 -2.16 0.16
CA GLN A 186 27.19 -0.80 0.57
C GLN A 186 27.42 0.10 -0.66
N GLY A 187 26.72 1.23 -0.67
CA GLY A 187 26.79 2.23 -1.74
C GLY A 187 26.06 1.86 -3.04
N GLN A 188 25.52 0.65 -3.15
CA GLN A 188 24.72 0.25 -4.32
C GLN A 188 23.23 0.41 -4.05
N ALA A 189 22.53 0.96 -5.03
CA ALA A 189 21.09 1.16 -4.96
C ALA A 189 20.34 -0.07 -5.48
N VAL A 190 19.41 -0.60 -4.71
CA VAL A 190 18.44 -1.61 -5.12
C VAL A 190 17.11 -0.94 -5.39
N ARG A 191 16.47 -1.26 -6.52
CA ARG A 191 15.22 -0.63 -6.94
C ARG A 191 14.12 -1.66 -7.11
N PHE A 192 12.92 -1.30 -6.64
CA PHE A 192 11.73 -2.05 -6.97
C PHE A 192 10.52 -1.13 -7.18
N SER A 193 9.53 -1.65 -7.90
CA SER A 193 8.26 -0.97 -8.14
C SER A 193 7.10 -1.82 -7.68
N LYS A 194 6.11 -1.18 -7.09
CA LYS A 194 4.80 -1.75 -6.75
C LYS A 194 3.74 -1.06 -7.58
N TYR A 195 3.01 -1.84 -8.36
CA TYR A 195 1.85 -1.40 -9.10
C TYR A 195 0.60 -1.77 -8.32
N ILE A 196 -0.36 -0.85 -8.28
CA ILE A 196 -1.62 -1.00 -7.56
C ILE A 196 -2.74 -0.65 -8.54
N SER A 197 -3.72 -1.52 -8.67
CA SER A 197 -4.87 -1.29 -9.55
C SER A 197 -6.18 -1.47 -8.81
N TYR A 198 -7.15 -0.60 -9.12
CA TYR A 198 -8.52 -0.70 -8.62
C TYR A 198 -9.47 -0.70 -9.81
N GLN A 199 -10.23 -1.78 -9.96
CA GLN A 199 -11.17 -1.94 -11.07
C GLN A 199 -12.55 -2.31 -10.57
N VAL A 200 -13.54 -1.73 -11.20
CA VAL A 200 -14.96 -2.02 -10.94
C VAL A 200 -15.49 -2.87 -12.10
N ALA A 201 -16.14 -3.97 -11.78
CA ALA A 201 -16.83 -4.83 -12.73
C ALA A 201 -18.32 -4.90 -12.34
N SER A 202 -19.21 -4.73 -13.33
CA SER A 202 -20.63 -5.04 -13.13
C SER A 202 -20.78 -6.56 -13.02
N LYS A 203 -21.66 -7.03 -12.12
CA LYS A 203 -22.13 -8.42 -12.18
C LYS A 203 -22.80 -8.66 -13.55
N GLN A 204 -22.28 -9.59 -14.30
CA GLN A 204 -23.00 -10.17 -15.44
C GLN A 204 -24.11 -11.08 -14.95
#